data_46bf4e7dd39afca85286adfd45c9f96d
#
_entry.id   46bf4e7dd39afca85286adfd45c9f96d
#
_cell.length_a   1.000
_cell.length_b   1.000
_cell.length_c   1.000
_cell.angle_alpha   90.00
_cell.angle_beta   90.00
_cell.angle_gamma   90.00
#
_symmetry.space_group_name_H-M   'P 1'
#
loop_
_entity.id
_entity.type
_entity.pdbx_description
1 polymer ?
#
loop_
_entity_poly.entity_id
_entity_poly.type
_entity_poly.pdbx_seq_one_letter_code
_entity_poly.pdbx_strand_id
1 'polypeptide(L)'
;MSRLRELYDNEITKKMTEKFGYKNQMMVPKIDKIVINMGVGEAKENSKLLDAAVKEMETISGQKAVLTRAKNSIANFKLREGQAIGCKVTLRGEKMYEFLDRLVNLALPRVRDFRGVSADSFDGRGNYALGIKEQIIFPEIEYDKIDKVRGMDVIITTTAKTDEEARELLRMFNMPFKN
;
A
#
# COMPACT_ATOMS: atom_id res chain seq x y z
N MET A 1 5.08 -12.53 16.36
CA MET A 1 5.29 -11.09 16.11
C MET A 1 6.07 -10.91 14.82
N SER A 2 5.69 -9.95 13.97
CA SER A 2 6.37 -9.75 12.69
C SER A 2 7.76 -9.11 12.88
N ARG A 3 8.65 -9.40 11.93
CA ARG A 3 10.01 -8.86 11.96
C ARG A 3 10.06 -7.34 11.99
N LEU A 4 9.21 -6.68 11.19
CA LEU A 4 9.19 -5.21 11.13
C LEU A 4 8.61 -4.58 12.39
N ARG A 5 7.69 -5.24 13.07
CA ARG A 5 7.17 -4.74 14.33
C ARG A 5 8.25 -4.79 15.41
N GLU A 6 9.00 -5.88 15.46
CA GLU A 6 10.14 -5.98 16.37
C GLU A 6 11.20 -4.92 16.07
N LEU A 7 11.47 -4.68 14.79
CA LEU A 7 12.40 -3.64 14.36
C LEU A 7 11.93 -2.27 14.84
N TYR A 8 10.63 -1.98 14.71
CA TYR A 8 10.07 -0.72 15.17
C TYR A 8 10.22 -0.55 16.68
N ASP A 9 9.79 -1.56 17.45
CA ASP A 9 9.81 -1.50 18.91
C ASP A 9 11.23 -1.41 19.48
N ASN A 10 12.20 -2.13 18.88
CA ASN A 10 13.55 -2.24 19.42
C ASN A 10 14.54 -1.20 18.89
N GLU A 11 14.39 -0.75 17.66
CA GLU A 11 15.36 0.14 17.02
C GLU A 11 14.79 1.45 16.52
N ILE A 12 13.71 1.41 15.75
CA ILE A 12 13.18 2.60 15.08
C ILE A 12 12.72 3.67 16.06
N THR A 13 12.03 3.27 17.14
CA THR A 13 11.58 4.22 18.16
C THR A 13 12.74 5.00 18.76
N LYS A 14 13.86 4.33 19.03
CA LYS A 14 15.06 4.94 19.60
C LYS A 14 15.71 5.90 18.61
N LYS A 15 15.89 5.46 17.36
CA LYS A 15 16.52 6.28 16.33
C LYS A 15 15.70 7.52 15.98
N MET A 16 14.38 7.39 15.93
CA MET A 16 13.49 8.52 15.69
C MET A 16 13.55 9.52 16.84
N THR A 17 13.58 9.05 18.08
CA THR A 17 13.71 9.91 19.25
C THR A 17 15.03 10.67 19.26
N GLU A 18 16.13 10.02 18.90
CA GLU A 18 17.44 10.67 18.79
C GLU A 18 17.44 11.76 17.71
N LYS A 19 16.83 11.49 16.58
CA LYS A 19 16.83 12.43 15.45
C LYS A 19 15.90 13.62 15.65
N PHE A 20 14.70 13.40 16.18
CA PHE A 20 13.67 14.44 16.29
C PHE A 20 13.43 14.95 17.72
N GLY A 21 14.04 14.31 18.71
CA GLY A 21 13.99 14.79 20.09
C GLY A 21 12.63 14.67 20.77
N TYR A 22 11.90 13.58 20.56
CA TYR A 22 10.60 13.37 21.20
C TYR A 22 10.72 13.24 22.71
N LYS A 23 9.87 13.94 23.43
CA LYS A 23 9.87 13.94 24.91
C LYS A 23 9.19 12.70 25.50
N ASN A 24 8.29 12.08 24.74
CA ASN A 24 7.51 10.94 25.19
C ASN A 24 7.51 9.88 24.08
N GLN A 25 7.64 8.63 24.47
CA GLN A 25 7.61 7.51 23.54
C GLN A 25 6.32 7.48 22.71
N MET A 26 5.21 7.94 23.28
CA MET A 26 3.94 8.01 22.56
C MET A 26 3.91 9.05 21.45
N MET A 27 4.87 9.96 21.41
CA MET A 27 5.01 10.97 20.35
C MET A 27 5.74 10.43 19.11
N VAL A 28 6.42 9.30 19.23
CA VAL A 28 7.14 8.71 18.11
C VAL A 28 6.14 8.27 17.02
N PRO A 29 6.33 8.72 15.77
CA PRO A 29 5.44 8.30 14.68
C PRO A 29 5.43 6.80 14.50
N LYS A 30 4.28 6.27 14.11
CA LYS A 30 4.11 4.86 13.77
C LYS A 30 3.24 4.71 12.54
N ILE A 31 3.31 3.57 11.90
CA ILE A 31 2.42 3.26 10.79
C ILE A 31 1.06 2.88 11.38
N ASP A 32 0.02 3.58 10.95
CA ASP A 32 -1.34 3.34 11.42
C ASP A 32 -2.02 2.24 10.62
N LYS A 33 -1.99 2.36 9.30
CA LYS A 33 -2.60 1.38 8.40
C LYS A 33 -1.98 1.45 7.01
N ILE A 34 -2.16 0.38 6.24
CA ILE A 34 -1.82 0.35 4.83
C ILE A 34 -3.09 -0.01 4.07
N VAL A 35 -3.48 0.82 3.13
CA VAL A 35 -4.63 0.59 2.26
C VAL A 35 -4.12 0.25 0.87
N ILE A 36 -4.58 -0.88 0.34
CA ILE A 36 -4.30 -1.29 -1.03
C ILE A 36 -5.59 -1.09 -1.81
N ASN A 37 -5.53 -0.32 -2.89
CA ASN A 37 -6.68 -0.03 -3.72
C ASN A 37 -6.41 -0.43 -5.16
N MET A 38 -7.38 -1.06 -5.79
CA MET A 38 -7.31 -1.43 -7.20
C MET A 38 -8.57 -0.94 -7.90
N GLY A 39 -8.40 -0.01 -8.85
CA GLY A 39 -9.50 0.46 -9.69
C GLY A 39 -9.66 -0.45 -10.90
N VAL A 40 -10.86 -0.95 -11.13
CA VAL A 40 -11.18 -1.82 -12.25
C VAL A 40 -12.35 -1.22 -13.02
N GLY A 41 -12.06 -0.14 -13.78
CA GLY A 41 -13.05 0.57 -14.56
C GLY A 41 -13.74 -0.29 -15.62
N GLU A 42 -13.07 -1.32 -16.10
CA GLU A 42 -13.59 -2.26 -17.09
C GLU A 42 -14.67 -3.18 -16.51
N ALA A 43 -14.79 -3.24 -15.17
CA ALA A 43 -15.82 -4.03 -14.50
C ALA A 43 -17.23 -3.57 -14.85
N LYS A 44 -17.39 -2.34 -15.28
CA LYS A 44 -18.69 -1.82 -15.76
C LYS A 44 -19.21 -2.57 -16.98
N GLU A 45 -18.30 -3.15 -17.77
CA GLU A 45 -18.64 -3.93 -18.97
C GLU A 45 -18.54 -5.44 -18.71
N ASN A 46 -17.64 -5.86 -17.82
CA ASN A 46 -17.38 -7.27 -17.54
C ASN A 46 -17.06 -7.47 -16.06
N SER A 47 -18.04 -7.94 -15.29
CA SER A 47 -17.88 -8.18 -13.85
C SER A 47 -16.87 -9.26 -13.49
N LYS A 48 -16.58 -10.17 -14.43
CA LYS A 48 -15.56 -11.22 -14.19
C LYS A 48 -14.16 -10.64 -13.99
N LEU A 49 -13.87 -9.50 -14.61
CA LEU A 49 -12.59 -8.81 -14.44
C LEU A 49 -12.44 -8.33 -13.00
N LEU A 50 -13.51 -7.87 -12.38
CA LEU A 50 -13.48 -7.46 -10.99
C LEU A 50 -13.31 -8.66 -10.06
N ASP A 51 -13.94 -9.78 -10.34
CA ASP A 51 -13.79 -11.00 -9.54
C ASP A 51 -12.32 -11.47 -9.55
N ALA A 52 -11.67 -11.42 -10.70
CA ALA A 52 -10.26 -11.75 -10.82
C ALA A 52 -9.38 -10.79 -10.01
N ALA A 53 -9.68 -9.49 -10.07
CA ALA A 53 -8.95 -8.47 -9.30
C ALA A 53 -9.11 -8.67 -7.80
N VAL A 54 -10.31 -9.01 -7.34
CA VAL A 54 -10.60 -9.31 -5.92
C VAL A 54 -9.78 -10.49 -5.44
N LYS A 55 -9.70 -11.57 -6.23
CA LYS A 55 -8.90 -12.75 -5.87
C LYS A 55 -7.43 -12.42 -5.76
N GLU A 56 -6.89 -11.65 -6.71
CA GLU A 56 -5.51 -11.21 -6.67
C GLU A 56 -5.22 -10.36 -5.43
N MET A 57 -6.12 -9.42 -5.12
CA MET A 57 -6.01 -8.57 -3.94
C MET A 57 -6.00 -9.39 -2.64
N GLU A 58 -6.88 -10.37 -2.54
CA GLU A 58 -6.95 -11.26 -1.38
C GLU A 58 -5.69 -12.12 -1.25
N THR A 59 -5.14 -12.58 -2.37
CA THR A 59 -3.89 -13.34 -2.40
C THR A 59 -2.70 -12.49 -1.92
N ILE A 60 -2.61 -11.27 -2.40
CA ILE A 60 -1.52 -10.34 -2.05
C ILE A 60 -1.59 -9.92 -0.58
N SER A 61 -2.77 -9.58 -0.10
CA SER A 61 -2.97 -9.03 1.24
C SER A 61 -3.16 -10.09 2.32
N GLY A 62 -3.63 -11.27 1.94
CA GLY A 62 -4.01 -12.31 2.90
C GLY A 62 -5.29 -12.00 3.67
N GLN A 63 -6.08 -11.05 3.18
CA GLN A 63 -7.29 -10.58 3.84
C GLN A 63 -8.41 -10.37 2.81
N LYS A 64 -9.67 -10.52 3.23
CA LYS A 64 -10.81 -10.33 2.35
C LYS A 64 -10.90 -8.89 1.86
N ALA A 65 -11.08 -8.71 0.56
CA ALA A 65 -11.21 -7.40 -0.06
C ALA A 65 -12.65 -6.89 -0.01
N VAL A 66 -12.79 -5.56 0.06
CA VAL A 66 -14.09 -4.87 0.01
C VAL A 66 -14.26 -4.29 -1.39
N LEU A 67 -15.43 -4.46 -1.98
CA LEU A 67 -15.76 -3.87 -3.26
C LEU A 67 -15.99 -2.36 -3.11
N THR A 68 -15.42 -1.58 -4.03
CA THR A 68 -15.68 -0.14 -4.10
C THR A 68 -16.70 0.12 -5.20
N ARG A 69 -17.68 0.96 -4.89
CA ARG A 69 -18.81 1.22 -5.79
C ARG A 69 -18.86 2.67 -6.23
N ALA A 70 -19.40 2.90 -7.42
CA ALA A 70 -19.57 4.25 -7.95
C ALA A 70 -20.56 5.03 -7.09
N LYS A 71 -20.22 6.27 -6.74
CA LYS A 71 -21.08 7.15 -5.95
C LYS A 71 -22.13 7.85 -6.81
N ASN A 72 -21.77 8.17 -8.05
CA ASN A 72 -22.63 8.90 -8.99
C ASN A 72 -22.65 8.21 -10.34
N SER A 73 -23.78 8.37 -11.04
CA SER A 73 -23.90 7.92 -12.42
C SER A 73 -23.25 8.93 -13.35
N ILE A 74 -22.42 8.45 -14.28
CA ILE A 74 -21.75 9.29 -15.29
C ILE A 74 -21.97 8.65 -16.66
N ALA A 75 -22.84 9.29 -17.47
CA ALA A 75 -23.25 8.76 -18.76
C ALA A 75 -22.11 8.59 -19.76
N ASN A 76 -21.16 9.55 -19.79
CA ASN A 76 -20.01 9.50 -20.70
C ASN A 76 -19.11 8.28 -20.46
N PHE A 77 -19.08 7.78 -19.22
CA PHE A 77 -18.30 6.60 -18.86
C PHE A 77 -19.16 5.34 -18.80
N LYS A 78 -20.44 5.43 -19.15
CA LYS A 78 -21.42 4.32 -19.03
C LYS A 78 -21.45 3.74 -17.62
N LEU A 79 -21.34 4.60 -16.62
CA LEU A 79 -21.24 4.25 -15.23
C LEU A 79 -22.55 4.56 -14.51
N ARG A 80 -23.05 3.60 -13.72
CA ARG A 80 -24.26 3.77 -12.90
C ARG A 80 -23.90 3.78 -11.42
N GLU A 81 -24.61 4.59 -10.65
CA GLU A 81 -24.47 4.64 -9.19
C GLU A 81 -24.66 3.24 -8.59
N GLY A 82 -23.78 2.88 -7.65
CA GLY A 82 -23.81 1.58 -6.99
C GLY A 82 -23.10 0.46 -7.74
N GLN A 83 -22.65 0.70 -8.97
CA GLN A 83 -21.91 -0.30 -9.74
C GLN A 83 -20.54 -0.53 -9.14
N ALA A 84 -20.16 -1.81 -8.95
CA ALA A 84 -18.84 -2.16 -8.42
C ALA A 84 -17.77 -1.90 -9.48
N ILE A 85 -16.76 -1.07 -9.14
CA ILE A 85 -15.73 -0.63 -10.07
C ILE A 85 -14.30 -0.80 -9.54
N GLY A 86 -14.15 -1.40 -8.38
CA GLY A 86 -12.82 -1.64 -7.80
C GLY A 86 -12.91 -2.43 -6.52
N CYS A 87 -11.76 -2.59 -5.89
CA CYS A 87 -11.67 -3.27 -4.60
C CYS A 87 -10.55 -2.65 -3.76
N LYS A 88 -10.67 -2.81 -2.45
CA LYS A 88 -9.65 -2.32 -1.52
C LYS A 88 -9.52 -3.23 -0.32
N VAL A 89 -8.35 -3.17 0.33
CA VAL A 89 -8.07 -3.85 1.59
C VAL A 89 -7.39 -2.86 2.53
N THR A 90 -7.82 -2.83 3.78
CA THR A 90 -7.16 -2.05 4.82
C THR A 90 -6.44 -3.02 5.76
N LEU A 91 -5.11 -2.87 5.84
CA LEU A 91 -4.27 -3.72 6.68
C LEU A 91 -3.82 -2.95 7.93
N ARG A 92 -3.92 -3.60 9.09
CA ARG A 92 -3.48 -3.05 10.38
C ARG A 92 -2.76 -4.13 11.18
N GLY A 93 -1.94 -3.71 12.16
CA GLY A 93 -1.27 -4.62 13.06
C GLY A 93 -0.27 -5.55 12.37
N GLU A 94 -0.26 -6.81 12.75
CA GLU A 94 0.70 -7.79 12.23
C GLU A 94 0.62 -7.97 10.72
N LYS A 95 -0.57 -8.04 10.17
CA LYS A 95 -0.76 -8.20 8.72
C LYS A 95 -0.20 -7.02 7.94
N MET A 96 -0.32 -5.82 8.49
CA MET A 96 0.24 -4.60 7.92
C MET A 96 1.77 -4.67 7.85
N TYR A 97 2.41 -5.05 8.95
CA TYR A 97 3.88 -5.16 8.98
C TYR A 97 4.39 -6.28 8.08
N GLU A 98 3.69 -7.42 8.04
CA GLU A 98 4.06 -8.52 7.15
C GLU A 98 3.94 -8.11 5.68
N PHE A 99 2.88 -7.39 5.33
CA PHE A 99 2.71 -6.88 3.97
C PHE A 99 3.81 -5.88 3.61
N LEU A 100 4.13 -4.95 4.50
CA LEU A 100 5.18 -3.95 4.27
C LEU A 100 6.53 -4.63 4.05
N ASP A 101 6.85 -5.65 4.85
CA ASP A 101 8.08 -6.42 4.72
C ASP A 101 8.17 -7.07 3.32
N ARG A 102 7.09 -7.73 2.88
CA ARG A 102 7.05 -8.34 1.55
C ARG A 102 7.14 -7.30 0.43
N LEU A 103 6.46 -6.17 0.58
CA LEU A 103 6.49 -5.09 -0.40
C LEU A 103 7.91 -4.56 -0.59
N VAL A 104 8.57 -4.21 0.49
CA VAL A 104 9.90 -3.58 0.45
C VAL A 104 10.99 -4.56 0.03
N ASN A 105 10.97 -5.77 0.56
CA ASN A 105 12.07 -6.73 0.39
C ASN A 105 11.90 -7.73 -0.75
N LEU A 106 10.66 -8.02 -1.16
CA LEU A 106 10.39 -9.02 -2.19
C LEU A 106 9.74 -8.43 -3.46
N ALA A 107 8.75 -7.58 -3.30
CA ALA A 107 7.98 -7.07 -4.44
C ALA A 107 8.67 -5.93 -5.18
N LEU A 108 9.06 -4.88 -4.48
CA LEU A 108 9.68 -3.71 -5.12
C LEU A 108 10.96 -4.05 -5.89
N PRO A 109 11.87 -4.92 -5.39
CA PRO A 109 13.05 -5.31 -6.16
C PRO A 109 12.73 -6.03 -7.47
N ARG A 110 11.52 -6.54 -7.64
CA ARG A 110 11.08 -7.24 -8.86
C ARG A 110 10.46 -6.30 -9.91
N VAL A 111 10.31 -5.02 -9.58
CA VAL A 111 9.83 -4.03 -10.53
C VAL A 111 10.87 -3.87 -11.65
N ARG A 112 10.41 -3.88 -12.90
CA ARG A 112 11.29 -3.71 -14.07
C ARG A 112 11.97 -2.34 -14.01
N ASP A 113 13.29 -2.31 -14.21
CA ASP A 113 14.12 -1.10 -14.18
C ASP A 113 13.95 -0.28 -12.89
N PHE A 114 13.83 -0.98 -11.76
CA PHE A 114 13.58 -0.34 -10.48
C PHE A 114 14.75 0.55 -10.05
N ARG A 115 14.45 1.84 -9.81
CA ARG A 115 15.43 2.85 -9.39
C ARG A 115 15.08 3.50 -8.05
N GLY A 116 14.14 2.93 -7.35
CA GLY A 116 13.62 3.47 -6.10
C GLY A 116 12.23 4.06 -6.26
N VAL A 117 11.61 4.38 -5.14
CA VAL A 117 10.27 5.00 -5.10
C VAL A 117 10.40 6.49 -4.83
N SER A 118 9.39 7.27 -5.24
CA SER A 118 9.41 8.72 -5.04
C SER A 118 9.52 9.07 -3.55
N ALA A 119 10.41 10.01 -3.23
CA ALA A 119 10.55 10.56 -1.88
C ALA A 119 9.56 11.70 -1.61
N ASP A 120 8.82 12.14 -2.62
CA ASP A 120 7.95 13.33 -2.57
C ASP A 120 6.45 13.02 -2.64
N SER A 121 6.07 11.74 -2.64
CA SER A 121 4.67 11.31 -2.74
C SER A 121 3.93 11.35 -1.41
N PHE A 122 4.13 12.40 -0.64
CA PHE A 122 3.48 12.64 0.66
C PHE A 122 2.37 13.70 0.51
N ASP A 123 1.36 13.60 1.38
CA ASP A 123 0.18 14.48 1.34
C ASP A 123 0.29 15.78 2.15
N GLY A 124 1.43 16.04 2.76
CA GLY A 124 1.63 17.17 3.67
C GLY A 124 1.34 16.85 5.14
N ARG A 125 0.79 15.67 5.42
CA ARG A 125 0.39 15.23 6.77
C ARG A 125 1.03 13.91 7.20
N GLY A 126 2.08 13.49 6.51
CA GLY A 126 2.81 12.28 6.85
C GLY A 126 2.23 10.99 6.27
N ASN A 127 1.37 11.06 5.26
CA ASN A 127 0.85 9.89 4.57
C ASN A 127 1.51 9.75 3.21
N TYR A 128 1.78 8.52 2.80
CA TYR A 128 2.53 8.21 1.59
C TYR A 128 1.70 7.39 0.62
N ALA A 129 1.79 7.71 -0.67
CA ALA A 129 1.11 6.96 -1.73
C ALA A 129 2.11 6.42 -2.73
N LEU A 130 1.98 5.15 -3.08
CA LEU A 130 2.82 4.44 -4.03
C LEU A 130 1.96 3.79 -5.10
N GLY A 131 2.21 4.12 -6.37
CA GLY A 131 1.56 3.46 -7.50
C GLY A 131 2.39 2.25 -7.96
N ILE A 132 1.74 1.10 -8.08
CA ILE A 132 2.33 -0.12 -8.62
C ILE A 132 1.66 -0.42 -9.95
N LYS A 133 2.45 -0.54 -11.01
CA LYS A 133 1.93 -0.74 -12.36
C LYS A 133 1.52 -2.17 -12.65
N GLU A 134 2.15 -3.15 -12.01
CA GLU A 134 1.95 -4.57 -12.30
C GLU A 134 1.82 -5.38 -11.02
N GLN A 135 0.74 -6.15 -10.89
CA GLN A 135 0.53 -7.02 -9.72
C GLN A 135 1.50 -8.20 -9.68
N ILE A 136 2.13 -8.50 -10.80
CA ILE A 136 3.04 -9.66 -10.91
C ILE A 136 4.34 -9.51 -10.11
N ILE A 137 4.63 -8.31 -9.59
CA ILE A 137 5.80 -8.11 -8.73
C ILE A 137 5.67 -8.83 -7.38
N PHE A 138 4.44 -9.14 -6.97
CA PHE A 138 4.20 -9.89 -5.73
C PHE A 138 4.44 -11.39 -5.97
N PRO A 139 5.27 -12.04 -5.12
CA PRO A 139 5.57 -13.48 -5.30
C PRO A 139 4.35 -14.38 -5.24
N GLU A 140 3.30 -13.94 -4.54
CA GLU A 140 2.06 -14.71 -4.39
C GLU A 140 1.24 -14.81 -5.68
N ILE A 141 1.50 -13.91 -6.64
CA ILE A 141 0.79 -13.88 -7.92
C ILE A 141 1.57 -14.70 -8.95
N GLU A 142 0.92 -15.70 -9.51
CA GLU A 142 1.51 -16.52 -10.57
C GLU A 142 1.24 -15.89 -11.93
N TYR A 143 2.30 -15.58 -12.67
CA TYR A 143 2.21 -14.92 -13.98
C TYR A 143 1.30 -15.68 -14.95
N ASP A 144 1.38 -17.01 -14.94
CA ASP A 144 0.63 -17.85 -15.86
C ASP A 144 -0.88 -17.88 -15.59
N LYS A 145 -1.29 -17.48 -14.39
CA LYS A 145 -2.70 -17.54 -13.98
C LYS A 145 -3.43 -16.21 -14.07
N ILE A 146 -2.73 -15.14 -14.41
CA ILE A 146 -3.39 -13.83 -14.55
C ILE A 146 -4.01 -13.70 -15.93
N ASP A 147 -5.17 -13.07 -16.01
CA ASP A 147 -5.85 -12.77 -17.26
C ASP A 147 -5.39 -11.44 -17.85
N LYS A 148 -4.94 -10.50 -17.01
CA LYS A 148 -4.54 -9.17 -17.41
C LYS A 148 -3.59 -8.57 -16.38
N VAL A 149 -2.64 -7.75 -16.83
CA VAL A 149 -1.78 -6.96 -15.94
C VAL A 149 -2.61 -5.82 -15.36
N ARG A 150 -2.59 -5.69 -14.03
CA ARG A 150 -3.31 -4.65 -13.29
C ARG A 150 -2.37 -3.91 -12.37
N GLY A 151 -2.58 -2.59 -12.30
CA GLY A 151 -1.91 -1.77 -11.33
C GLY A 151 -2.72 -1.62 -10.05
N MET A 152 -2.08 -1.08 -9.03
CA MET A 152 -2.74 -0.81 -7.75
C MET A 152 -2.05 0.36 -7.05
N ASP A 153 -2.75 0.95 -6.10
CA ASP A 153 -2.19 1.99 -5.24
C ASP A 153 -2.02 1.43 -3.83
N VAL A 154 -0.86 1.69 -3.25
CA VAL A 154 -0.57 1.36 -1.86
C VAL A 154 -0.44 2.66 -1.09
N ILE A 155 -1.31 2.87 -0.11
CA ILE A 155 -1.33 4.07 0.70
C ILE A 155 -0.91 3.71 2.11
N ILE A 156 0.18 4.32 2.59
CA ILE A 156 0.69 4.10 3.93
C ILE A 156 0.32 5.31 4.78
N THR A 157 -0.57 5.09 5.74
CA THR A 157 -1.02 6.13 6.68
C THR A 157 -0.20 6.02 7.96
N THR A 158 0.40 7.15 8.37
CA THR A 158 1.21 7.21 9.59
C THR A 158 0.61 8.19 10.59
N THR A 159 1.13 8.16 11.81
CA THR A 159 0.77 9.14 12.85
C THR A 159 1.72 10.34 12.86
N ALA A 160 2.64 10.43 11.91
CA ALA A 160 3.57 11.55 11.81
C ALA A 160 2.81 12.85 11.53
N LYS A 161 3.28 13.94 12.10
CA LYS A 161 2.69 15.28 11.90
C LYS A 161 3.22 15.95 10.64
N THR A 162 4.42 15.58 10.21
CA THR A 162 5.09 16.17 9.05
C THR A 162 5.54 15.10 8.09
N ASP A 163 5.72 15.46 6.81
CA ASP A 163 6.22 14.55 5.79
C ASP A 163 7.67 14.13 6.04
N GLU A 164 8.47 15.02 6.62
CA GLU A 164 9.86 14.72 6.96
C GLU A 164 9.94 13.57 7.97
N GLU A 165 9.13 13.64 9.03
CA GLU A 165 9.07 12.57 10.03
C GLU A 165 8.60 11.26 9.42
N ALA A 166 7.58 11.30 8.56
CA ALA A 166 7.06 10.12 7.90
C ALA A 166 8.08 9.51 6.94
N ARG A 167 8.79 10.36 6.19
CA ARG A 167 9.84 9.90 5.25
C ARG A 167 10.94 9.17 6.01
N GLU A 168 11.39 9.72 7.12
CA GLU A 168 12.43 9.09 7.93
C GLU A 168 11.95 7.77 8.54
N LEU A 169 10.70 7.73 9.02
CA LEU A 169 10.10 6.51 9.53
C LEU A 169 10.10 5.41 8.49
N LEU A 170 9.64 5.71 7.27
CA LEU A 170 9.61 4.74 6.19
C LEU A 170 11.01 4.33 5.75
N ARG A 171 11.97 5.28 5.75
CA ARG A 171 13.36 4.97 5.43
C ARG A 171 13.95 3.96 6.41
N MET A 172 13.61 4.07 7.69
CA MET A 172 14.07 3.13 8.71
C MET A 172 13.46 1.74 8.55
N PHE A 173 12.31 1.63 7.88
CA PHE A 173 11.74 0.35 7.46
C PHE A 173 12.37 -0.16 6.14
N ASN A 174 13.42 0.48 5.66
CA ASN A 174 14.13 0.14 4.42
C ASN A 174 13.34 0.46 3.13
N MET A 175 12.42 1.41 3.19
CA MET A 175 11.74 1.88 1.98
C MET A 175 12.79 2.45 1.01
N PRO A 176 12.88 1.93 -0.22
CA PRO A 176 13.94 2.30 -1.17
C PRO A 176 13.63 3.59 -1.92
N PHE A 177 13.72 4.73 -1.23
CA PHE A 177 13.52 6.03 -1.85
C PHE A 177 14.61 6.37 -2.88
N LYS A 178 14.22 7.08 -3.93
CA LYS A 178 15.18 7.63 -4.90
C LYS A 178 16.01 8.73 -4.24
N ASN A 179 17.27 8.82 -4.63
CA ASN A 179 18.15 9.91 -4.23
C ASN A 179 17.86 11.17 -5.07
#